data_31614de937aff2f072049d2aa39cbb59
#
_entry.id   31614de937aff2f072049d2aa39cbb59
#
_cell.length_a   1.000
_cell.length_b   1.000
_cell.length_c   1.000
_cell.angle_alpha   90.00
_cell.angle_beta   90.00
_cell.angle_gamma   90.00
#
_symmetry.space_group_name_H-M   'P 1'
#
loop_
_entity.id
_entity.type
_entity.pdbx_description
1 polymer ?
#
loop_
_entity_poly.entity_id
_entity_poly.type
_entity_poly.pdbx_seq_one_letter_code
_entity_poly.pdbx_strand_id
1 'polypeptide(L)'
;MKSIYVIIICLIAINPLTAFPQSKSIKVRANHQALCVKDLEASVKFYNEVILLEKMTSPFNNSAIQWLKTGPTTELHLIKGDCAGAKHFSNVHMSFAVSSMADYMKHLDKYNIAYSSLSGEKKPQTRGDGVQQIYFQDPDGYWIEINDAK
;
A
#
# COMPACT_ATOMS: atom_id res chain seq x y z
N MET A 1 25.64 13.97 83.82
CA MET A 1 26.07 13.91 82.41
C MET A 1 24.83 14.07 81.54
N LYS A 2 24.66 15.20 80.86
CA LYS A 2 23.47 15.46 79.95
C LYS A 2 23.92 15.22 78.55
N SER A 3 23.34 14.19 77.91
CA SER A 3 23.59 13.91 76.50
C SER A 3 22.78 14.85 75.60
N ILE A 4 23.47 15.59 74.77
CA ILE A 4 22.87 16.48 73.68
C ILE A 4 22.71 15.66 72.49
N TYR A 5 21.47 15.41 72.05
CA TYR A 5 21.19 14.81 70.72
C TYR A 5 21.11 15.91 69.67
N VAL A 6 22.02 15.88 68.74
CA VAL A 6 21.99 16.76 67.57
C VAL A 6 21.12 16.09 66.49
N ILE A 7 19.95 16.69 66.19
CA ILE A 7 19.09 16.26 65.11
C ILE A 7 19.58 16.93 63.83
N ILE A 8 20.16 16.13 62.91
CA ILE A 8 20.52 16.57 61.55
C ILE A 8 19.27 16.50 60.67
N ILE A 9 18.67 17.65 60.34
CA ILE A 9 17.57 17.73 59.39
C ILE A 9 18.19 17.74 57.97
N CYS A 10 18.11 16.60 57.26
CA CYS A 10 18.43 16.55 55.83
C CYS A 10 17.32 17.24 55.02
N LEU A 11 17.57 18.44 54.54
CA LEU A 11 16.72 19.11 53.56
C LEU A 11 16.89 18.40 52.21
N ILE A 12 15.92 17.55 51.84
CA ILE A 12 15.83 16.99 50.50
C ILE A 12 15.31 18.10 49.56
N ALA A 13 16.19 18.67 48.78
CA ALA A 13 15.82 19.59 47.71
C ALA A 13 15.05 18.81 46.63
N ILE A 14 13.72 18.96 46.66
CA ILE A 14 12.85 18.45 45.60
C ILE A 14 13.05 19.34 44.37
N ASN A 15 13.89 18.92 43.45
CA ASN A 15 13.98 19.56 42.16
C ASN A 15 12.65 19.33 41.42
N PRO A 16 11.93 20.37 40.98
CA PRO A 16 10.77 20.18 40.14
C PRO A 16 11.26 19.54 38.81
N LEU A 17 10.86 18.29 38.55
CA LEU A 17 11.00 17.71 37.23
C LEU A 17 10.26 18.63 36.27
N THR A 18 11.01 19.40 35.48
CA THR A 18 10.45 20.14 34.36
C THR A 18 9.87 19.11 33.40
N ALA A 19 8.56 18.98 33.38
CA ALA A 19 7.87 18.16 32.40
C ALA A 19 8.20 18.73 31.00
N PHE A 20 9.04 18.05 30.26
CA PHE A 20 9.24 18.38 28.83
C PHE A 20 7.89 18.27 28.15
N PRO A 21 7.49 19.25 27.32
CA PRO A 21 6.25 19.16 26.56
C PRO A 21 6.31 17.91 25.71
N GLN A 22 5.35 17.00 25.91
CA GLN A 22 5.25 15.77 25.16
C GLN A 22 5.05 16.16 23.68
N SER A 23 6.08 15.97 22.85
CA SER A 23 6.01 16.23 21.42
C SER A 23 4.79 15.51 20.85
N LYS A 24 3.89 16.25 20.18
CA LYS A 24 2.79 15.62 19.43
C LYS A 24 3.40 14.61 18.50
N SER A 25 3.14 13.31 18.68
CA SER A 25 3.68 12.27 17.83
C SER A 25 3.17 12.47 16.41
N ILE A 26 4.08 12.69 15.47
CA ILE A 26 3.76 12.72 14.04
C ILE A 26 3.33 11.31 13.65
N LYS A 27 2.13 11.20 13.05
CA LYS A 27 1.60 9.94 12.53
C LYS A 27 1.62 9.97 11.02
N VAL A 28 2.16 8.92 10.40
CA VAL A 28 2.18 8.73 8.96
C VAL A 28 1.25 7.57 8.60
N ARG A 29 0.49 7.73 7.54
CA ARG A 29 -0.37 6.67 6.97
C ARG A 29 -0.22 6.65 5.46
N ALA A 30 -0.44 5.49 4.85
CA ALA A 30 -0.58 5.40 3.40
C ALA A 30 -1.80 6.24 2.96
N ASN A 31 -1.66 6.93 1.83
CA ASN A 31 -2.72 7.76 1.27
C ASN A 31 -3.04 7.32 -0.16
N HIS A 32 -2.13 7.51 -1.10
CA HIS A 32 -2.35 7.12 -2.49
C HIS A 32 -1.06 6.66 -3.16
N GLN A 33 -1.22 6.01 -4.30
CA GLN A 33 -0.17 5.74 -5.26
C GLN A 33 -0.56 6.38 -6.59
N ALA A 34 0.39 6.90 -7.33
CA ALA A 34 0.16 7.45 -8.66
C ALA A 34 0.94 6.64 -9.71
N LEU A 35 0.30 6.36 -10.84
CA LEU A 35 0.91 5.69 -11.97
C LEU A 35 0.80 6.59 -13.21
N CYS A 36 1.89 6.69 -13.94
CA CYS A 36 1.89 7.27 -15.27
C CYS A 36 1.34 6.24 -16.26
N VAL A 37 0.32 6.58 -17.03
CA VAL A 37 -0.29 5.69 -18.03
C VAL A 37 -0.33 6.33 -19.41
N LYS A 38 -0.06 5.56 -20.45
CA LYS A 38 -0.04 6.06 -21.84
C LYS A 38 -1.46 6.26 -22.38
N ASP A 39 -2.33 5.29 -22.09
CA ASP A 39 -3.75 5.32 -22.45
C ASP A 39 -4.60 5.25 -21.19
N LEU A 40 -5.14 6.40 -20.77
CA LEU A 40 -5.92 6.50 -19.54
C LEU A 40 -7.19 5.64 -19.59
N GLU A 41 -7.87 5.57 -20.74
CA GLU A 41 -9.12 4.82 -20.88
C GLU A 41 -8.85 3.31 -20.77
N ALA A 42 -7.83 2.81 -21.45
CA ALA A 42 -7.41 1.42 -21.38
C ALA A 42 -6.99 1.02 -19.96
N SER A 43 -6.20 1.87 -19.28
CA SER A 43 -5.76 1.60 -17.91
C SER A 43 -6.93 1.67 -16.91
N VAL A 44 -7.83 2.66 -17.03
CA VAL A 44 -9.05 2.75 -16.22
C VAL A 44 -9.91 1.51 -16.37
N LYS A 45 -10.12 1.05 -17.63
CA LYS A 45 -10.87 -0.17 -17.89
C LYS A 45 -10.22 -1.38 -17.23
N PHE A 46 -8.91 -1.54 -17.37
CA PHE A 46 -8.15 -2.63 -16.75
C PHE A 46 -8.29 -2.63 -15.22
N TYR A 47 -8.02 -1.52 -14.57
CA TYR A 47 -8.10 -1.44 -13.10
C TYR A 47 -9.52 -1.59 -12.56
N ASN A 48 -10.53 -1.16 -13.31
CA ASN A 48 -11.93 -1.31 -12.92
C ASN A 48 -12.49 -2.71 -13.18
N GLU A 49 -12.19 -3.32 -14.34
CA GLU A 49 -12.78 -4.60 -14.74
C GLU A 49 -11.92 -5.81 -14.34
N VAL A 50 -10.58 -5.69 -14.38
CA VAL A 50 -9.67 -6.80 -14.06
C VAL A 50 -9.27 -6.77 -12.59
N ILE A 51 -8.86 -5.61 -12.06
CA ILE A 51 -8.48 -5.48 -10.63
C ILE A 51 -9.70 -5.27 -9.73
N LEU A 52 -10.85 -4.87 -10.32
CA LEU A 52 -12.13 -4.64 -9.64
C LEU A 52 -12.13 -3.41 -8.72
N LEU A 53 -11.32 -2.39 -9.03
CA LEU A 53 -11.30 -1.13 -8.28
C LEU A 53 -12.46 -0.22 -8.69
N GLU A 54 -13.10 0.41 -7.73
CA GLU A 54 -14.15 1.38 -7.97
C GLU A 54 -13.59 2.72 -8.47
N LYS A 55 -14.24 3.32 -9.49
CA LYS A 55 -13.92 4.67 -9.93
C LYS A 55 -14.39 5.68 -8.89
N MET A 56 -13.56 6.68 -8.65
CA MET A 56 -13.86 7.80 -7.76
C MET A 56 -14.03 9.08 -8.58
N THR A 57 -14.86 9.99 -8.07
CA THR A 57 -14.93 11.36 -8.60
C THR A 57 -13.66 12.11 -8.22
N SER A 58 -12.90 12.57 -9.22
CA SER A 58 -11.75 13.44 -8.97
C SER A 58 -12.21 14.79 -8.44
N PRO A 59 -11.56 15.37 -7.42
CA PRO A 59 -11.83 16.73 -6.98
C PRO A 59 -11.34 17.79 -7.98
N PHE A 60 -10.57 17.36 -8.99
CA PHE A 60 -10.04 18.23 -10.03
C PHE A 60 -10.79 18.01 -11.35
N ASN A 61 -11.14 19.10 -12.02
CA ASN A 61 -11.66 19.03 -13.39
C ASN A 61 -10.49 18.84 -14.38
N ASN A 62 -9.91 17.64 -14.37
CA ASN A 62 -8.79 17.27 -15.22
C ASN A 62 -9.03 15.89 -15.86
N SER A 63 -9.33 15.90 -17.15
CA SER A 63 -9.60 14.69 -17.94
C SER A 63 -8.37 13.77 -18.15
N ALA A 64 -7.17 14.24 -17.79
CA ALA A 64 -5.95 13.42 -17.87
C ALA A 64 -5.72 12.56 -16.60
N ILE A 65 -6.60 12.64 -15.60
CA ILE A 65 -6.42 11.92 -14.32
C ILE A 65 -7.73 11.21 -13.96
N GLN A 66 -7.61 9.94 -13.60
CA GLN A 66 -8.69 9.16 -12.97
C GLN A 66 -8.24 8.63 -11.62
N TRP A 67 -9.10 8.74 -10.63
CA TRP A 67 -8.91 8.19 -9.29
C TRP A 67 -9.69 6.89 -9.13
N LEU A 68 -9.09 5.92 -8.47
CA LEU A 68 -9.67 4.62 -8.16
C LEU A 68 -9.46 4.32 -6.68
N LYS A 69 -10.46 3.70 -6.06
CA LYS A 69 -10.43 3.35 -4.65
C LYS A 69 -9.69 2.03 -4.44
N THR A 70 -8.64 2.04 -3.64
CA THR A 70 -7.86 0.84 -3.28
C THR A 70 -8.13 0.33 -1.87
N GLY A 71 -8.79 1.14 -1.04
CA GLY A 71 -9.12 0.80 0.34
C GLY A 71 -10.01 1.87 0.98
N PRO A 72 -10.35 1.75 2.25
CA PRO A 72 -11.21 2.72 2.94
C PRO A 72 -10.67 4.16 2.91
N THR A 73 -9.34 4.31 2.90
CA THR A 73 -8.66 5.62 2.96
C THR A 73 -7.48 5.71 2.00
N THR A 74 -7.41 4.82 1.00
CA THR A 74 -6.31 4.76 0.04
C THR A 74 -6.82 4.73 -1.38
N GLU A 75 -6.06 5.29 -2.29
CA GLU A 75 -6.43 5.56 -3.67
C GLU A 75 -5.31 5.18 -4.64
N LEU A 76 -5.67 4.95 -5.90
CA LEU A 76 -4.77 4.85 -7.03
C LEU A 76 -5.13 5.97 -8.01
N HIS A 77 -4.16 6.79 -8.35
CA HIS A 77 -4.30 7.84 -9.35
C HIS A 77 -3.64 7.41 -10.66
N LEU A 78 -4.42 7.23 -11.71
CA LEU A 78 -3.94 7.01 -13.05
C LEU A 78 -3.79 8.37 -13.74
N ILE A 79 -2.58 8.70 -14.16
CA ILE A 79 -2.23 10.01 -14.73
C ILE A 79 -1.72 9.80 -16.14
N LYS A 80 -2.47 10.28 -17.13
CA LYS A 80 -2.04 10.22 -18.54
C LYS A 80 -0.80 11.08 -18.77
N GLY A 81 0.24 10.47 -19.36
CA GLY A 81 1.48 11.17 -19.64
C GLY A 81 2.40 10.41 -20.59
N ASP A 82 3.54 11.02 -20.90
CA ASP A 82 4.64 10.33 -21.56
C ASP A 82 5.39 9.49 -20.54
N CYS A 83 5.13 8.19 -20.54
CA CYS A 83 5.76 7.23 -19.63
C CYS A 83 6.94 6.50 -20.30
N ALA A 84 7.44 7.03 -21.43
CA ALA A 84 8.54 6.42 -22.18
C ALA A 84 9.79 6.30 -21.29
N GLY A 85 10.42 5.13 -21.33
CA GLY A 85 11.64 4.85 -20.56
C GLY A 85 11.41 4.38 -19.12
N ALA A 86 10.17 4.34 -18.62
CA ALA A 86 9.89 3.68 -17.36
C ALA A 86 10.27 2.19 -17.43
N LYS A 87 11.08 1.73 -16.46
CA LYS A 87 11.44 0.32 -16.33
C LYS A 87 10.66 -0.29 -15.18
N HIS A 88 9.96 -1.38 -15.45
CA HIS A 88 9.15 -2.07 -14.46
C HIS A 88 9.81 -3.41 -14.10
N PHE A 89 10.14 -3.59 -12.85
CA PHE A 89 10.72 -4.80 -12.31
C PHE A 89 9.70 -5.49 -11.40
N SER A 90 9.61 -6.82 -11.44
CA SER A 90 8.69 -7.59 -10.60
C SER A 90 8.89 -7.39 -9.09
N ASN A 91 10.10 -6.97 -8.67
CA ASN A 91 10.39 -6.62 -7.27
C ASN A 91 9.74 -5.28 -6.84
N VAL A 92 9.21 -4.51 -7.80
CA VAL A 92 8.48 -3.26 -7.54
C VAL A 92 7.08 -3.46 -8.10
N HIS A 93 6.13 -3.77 -7.25
CA HIS A 93 4.76 -4.09 -7.65
C HIS A 93 3.74 -3.53 -6.67
N MET A 94 2.52 -3.34 -7.14
CA MET A 94 1.35 -3.16 -6.29
C MET A 94 0.80 -4.52 -5.90
N SER A 95 0.28 -4.64 -4.70
CA SER A 95 -0.32 -5.89 -4.22
C SER A 95 -1.76 -5.68 -3.78
N PHE A 96 -2.63 -6.60 -4.18
CA PHE A 96 -4.04 -6.64 -3.78
C PHE A 96 -4.37 -8.02 -3.22
N ALA A 97 -5.12 -8.04 -2.12
CA ALA A 97 -5.61 -9.27 -1.51
C ALA A 97 -6.99 -9.65 -2.04
N VAL A 98 -7.20 -10.93 -2.28
CA VAL A 98 -8.48 -11.49 -2.74
C VAL A 98 -8.98 -12.58 -1.78
N SER A 99 -10.30 -12.75 -1.72
CA SER A 99 -10.91 -13.76 -0.86
C SER A 99 -10.74 -15.19 -1.37
N SER A 100 -10.52 -15.36 -2.68
CA SER A 100 -10.34 -16.66 -3.35
C SER A 100 -9.37 -16.53 -4.50
N MET A 101 -8.17 -17.09 -4.36
CA MET A 101 -7.18 -17.17 -5.42
C MET A 101 -7.71 -17.93 -6.63
N ALA A 102 -8.39 -19.07 -6.42
CA ALA A 102 -8.91 -19.90 -7.50
C ALA A 102 -9.96 -19.16 -8.35
N ASP A 103 -10.85 -18.38 -7.73
CA ASP A 103 -11.86 -17.63 -8.47
C ASP A 103 -11.27 -16.42 -9.18
N TYR A 104 -10.27 -15.78 -8.57
CA TYR A 104 -9.58 -14.68 -9.21
C TYR A 104 -8.76 -15.15 -10.45
N MET A 105 -8.13 -16.32 -10.39
CA MET A 105 -7.47 -16.92 -11.55
C MET A 105 -8.45 -17.17 -12.71
N LYS A 106 -9.65 -17.72 -12.45
CA LYS A 106 -10.71 -17.86 -13.46
C LYS A 106 -11.14 -16.50 -14.04
N HIS A 107 -11.20 -15.48 -13.18
CA HIS A 107 -11.49 -14.12 -13.62
C HIS A 107 -10.42 -13.59 -14.56
N LEU A 108 -9.12 -13.77 -14.28
CA LEU A 108 -8.04 -13.41 -15.18
C LEU A 108 -8.10 -14.18 -16.51
N ASP A 109 -8.38 -15.49 -16.46
CA ASP A 109 -8.56 -16.31 -17.67
C ASP A 109 -9.69 -15.79 -18.57
N LYS A 110 -10.81 -15.32 -17.98
CA LYS A 110 -11.93 -14.69 -18.71
C LYS A 110 -11.51 -13.43 -19.47
N TYR A 111 -10.59 -12.67 -18.92
CA TYR A 111 -10.04 -11.44 -19.55
C TYR A 111 -8.79 -11.71 -20.40
N ASN A 112 -8.39 -12.98 -20.59
CA ASN A 112 -7.17 -13.40 -21.27
C ASN A 112 -5.90 -12.73 -20.70
N ILE A 113 -5.86 -12.50 -19.39
CA ILE A 113 -4.68 -11.96 -18.70
C ILE A 113 -3.74 -13.11 -18.35
N ALA A 114 -2.53 -13.07 -18.92
CA ALA A 114 -1.48 -14.01 -18.56
C ALA A 114 -0.94 -13.69 -17.16
N TYR A 115 -0.88 -14.71 -16.29
CA TYR A 115 -0.31 -14.60 -14.95
C TYR A 115 0.63 -15.78 -14.67
N SER A 116 1.54 -15.57 -13.71
CA SER A 116 2.47 -16.62 -13.30
C SER A 116 2.91 -16.44 -11.83
N SER A 117 3.59 -17.45 -11.29
CA SER A 117 4.47 -17.29 -10.14
C SER A 117 5.70 -16.44 -10.52
N LEU A 118 6.53 -16.03 -9.56
CA LEU A 118 7.82 -15.38 -9.85
C LEU A 118 8.80 -16.29 -10.62
N SER A 119 8.64 -17.62 -10.52
CA SER A 119 9.40 -18.59 -11.31
C SER A 119 8.90 -18.76 -12.75
N GLY A 120 7.81 -18.07 -13.14
CA GLY A 120 7.22 -18.12 -14.49
C GLY A 120 6.22 -19.26 -14.72
N GLU A 121 5.88 -20.05 -13.71
CA GLU A 121 4.90 -21.14 -13.84
C GLU A 121 3.47 -20.59 -13.77
N LYS A 122 2.56 -21.08 -14.63
CA LYS A 122 1.13 -20.70 -14.62
C LYS A 122 0.38 -21.34 -13.44
N LYS A 123 0.83 -21.03 -12.22
CA LYS A 123 0.21 -21.45 -10.95
C LYS A 123 0.60 -20.47 -9.85
N PRO A 124 -0.15 -20.43 -8.74
CA PRO A 124 0.28 -19.68 -7.57
C PRO A 124 1.57 -20.25 -6.97
N GLN A 125 2.39 -19.38 -6.40
CA GLN A 125 3.43 -19.78 -5.46
C GLN A 125 2.96 -19.54 -4.02
N THR A 126 3.42 -20.39 -3.11
CA THR A 126 3.12 -20.25 -1.69
C THR A 126 4.29 -19.56 -0.99
N ARG A 127 4.02 -18.48 -0.27
CA ARG A 127 4.99 -17.81 0.61
C ARG A 127 5.24 -18.66 1.87
N GLY A 128 6.30 -18.32 2.60
CA GLY A 128 6.66 -19.02 3.84
C GLY A 128 5.62 -18.91 4.97
N ASP A 129 4.70 -17.95 4.89
CA ASP A 129 3.57 -17.77 5.80
C ASP A 129 2.27 -18.46 5.31
N GLY A 130 2.35 -19.23 4.21
CA GLY A 130 1.24 -19.97 3.64
C GLY A 130 0.37 -19.19 2.64
N VAL A 131 0.59 -17.89 2.47
CA VAL A 131 -0.14 -17.06 1.51
C VAL A 131 0.21 -17.45 0.08
N GLN A 132 -0.82 -17.65 -0.75
CA GLN A 132 -0.65 -17.88 -2.19
C GLN A 132 -0.58 -16.55 -2.94
N GLN A 133 0.23 -16.49 -4.00
CA GLN A 133 0.40 -15.27 -4.79
C GLN A 133 0.70 -15.57 -6.27
N ILE A 134 0.18 -14.71 -7.14
CA ILE A 134 0.43 -14.69 -8.57
C ILE A 134 0.80 -13.28 -9.01
N TYR A 135 1.43 -13.17 -10.18
CA TYR A 135 1.92 -11.91 -10.74
C TYR A 135 1.50 -11.77 -12.20
N PHE A 136 1.20 -10.55 -12.59
CA PHE A 136 0.96 -10.15 -13.98
C PHE A 136 1.24 -8.65 -14.15
N GLN A 137 1.10 -8.15 -15.38
CA GLN A 137 1.34 -6.74 -15.67
C GLN A 137 0.07 -6.06 -16.16
N ASP A 138 -0.04 -4.77 -15.85
CA ASP A 138 -1.04 -3.89 -16.41
C ASP A 138 -0.69 -3.48 -17.86
N PRO A 139 -1.55 -2.72 -18.58
CA PRO A 139 -1.30 -2.29 -19.95
C PRO A 139 -0.02 -1.47 -20.16
N ASP A 140 0.49 -0.80 -19.13
CA ASP A 140 1.71 0.00 -19.17
C ASP A 140 2.95 -0.76 -18.68
N GLY A 141 2.78 -2.01 -18.21
CA GLY A 141 3.85 -2.89 -17.76
C GLY A 141 4.12 -2.84 -16.26
N TYR A 142 3.31 -2.13 -15.47
CA TYR A 142 3.43 -2.16 -14.01
C TYR A 142 3.09 -3.55 -13.47
N TRP A 143 3.95 -4.06 -12.60
CA TRP A 143 3.72 -5.34 -11.98
C TRP A 143 2.66 -5.27 -10.88
N ILE A 144 1.82 -6.29 -10.87
CA ILE A 144 0.74 -6.47 -9.90
C ILE A 144 0.89 -7.85 -9.29
N GLU A 145 0.85 -7.90 -7.96
CA GLU A 145 0.71 -9.12 -7.19
C GLU A 145 -0.76 -9.25 -6.75
N ILE A 146 -1.32 -10.43 -6.93
CA ILE A 146 -2.55 -10.83 -6.24
C ILE A 146 -2.21 -11.91 -5.23
N ASN A 147 -2.73 -11.76 -4.01
CA ASN A 147 -2.54 -12.75 -2.96
C ASN A 147 -3.83 -13.01 -2.19
N ASP A 148 -3.85 -14.07 -1.37
CA ASP A 148 -5.00 -14.45 -0.54
C ASP A 148 -4.77 -14.17 0.97
N ALA A 149 -3.93 -13.17 1.29
CA ALA A 149 -3.71 -12.72 2.66
C ALA A 149 -5.02 -12.23 3.30
N LYS A 150 -5.20 -12.51 4.60
CA LYS A 150 -6.39 -12.17 5.41
C LYS A 150 -6.14 -10.94 6.25
#